data_09527b472b898b1707d79b12b55da758
#
_entry.id   09527b472b898b1707d79b12b55da758
#
_cell.length_a   1.000
_cell.length_b   1.000
_cell.length_c   1.000
_cell.angle_alpha   90.00
_cell.angle_beta   90.00
_cell.angle_gamma   90.00
#
_symmetry.space_group_name_H-M   'P 1'
#
loop_
_entity.id
_entity.type
_entity.pdbx_description
1 polymer ?
#
loop_
_entity_poly.entity_id
_entity_poly.type
_entity_poly.pdbx_seq_one_letter_code
_entity_poly.pdbx_strand_id
1 'polypeptide(L)'
;MGMTMTQKILAAHAGLDKVEAGQLIEADLDLVLGNDITSPVAIHEMDKMTVDTVFDKDKVALVMDHFIPNKDIKSAEHCKCVREFACRHEITNYFDVGEMGIEHALLPEKGLTVAGDVIIGADSHTCTYGALGAFSTGVGSTDMAAGMATGKAWFKVPSAIKFNLVGKPAKWVSGKDVILHIIGMIGVDGALYKSMEFAGEGIRNLSMDDRFTIANMAIEAGGKNGIFPVDDLAVAYMKEHSMRPYTVYEADEDAVYEEEYTIDLSTFKSTVSFPHLPSNTRVVEDLKEDVVIDQSVIGSCTNGRIDDLRCAAEILKGRRVKKGVRCIVIPATQKIYLEAMEEGLLKIFIEAGAVVSTPTCGPCLGGYMGILAEGERCISTTNRNFVGRMGHVKSEVYLASPAVAAASAVTGKISLPQELGL
;
A
#
# COMPACT_ATOMS: atom_id res chain seq x y z
N MET A 1 11.56 -31.19 0.76
CA MET A 1 11.34 -29.86 0.18
C MET A 1 11.22 -28.87 1.31
N GLY A 2 12.02 -27.81 1.27
CA GLY A 2 11.96 -26.71 2.23
C GLY A 2 10.73 -25.82 2.01
N MET A 3 10.46 -24.98 2.99
CA MET A 3 9.32 -24.04 2.98
C MET A 3 9.80 -22.62 2.70
N THR A 4 8.98 -21.86 1.98
CA THR A 4 9.11 -20.41 1.81
C THR A 4 8.77 -19.67 3.11
N MET A 5 9.09 -18.38 3.21
CA MET A 5 8.70 -17.57 4.37
C MET A 5 7.20 -17.65 4.65
N THR A 6 6.38 -17.43 3.63
CA THR A 6 4.91 -17.50 3.74
C THR A 6 4.42 -18.86 4.22
N GLN A 7 4.99 -19.96 3.72
CA GLN A 7 4.62 -21.31 4.17
C GLN A 7 4.95 -21.54 5.64
N LYS A 8 6.11 -21.07 6.11
CA LYS A 8 6.49 -21.20 7.54
C LYS A 8 5.55 -20.43 8.47
N ILE A 9 5.20 -19.19 8.09
CA ILE A 9 4.26 -18.39 8.87
C ILE A 9 2.90 -19.10 8.95
N LEU A 10 2.38 -19.55 7.82
CA LEU A 10 1.08 -20.24 7.76
C LEU A 10 1.09 -21.59 8.49
N ALA A 11 2.18 -22.35 8.40
CA ALA A 11 2.33 -23.62 9.14
C ALA A 11 2.25 -23.38 10.65
N ALA A 12 3.00 -22.39 11.15
CA ALA A 12 3.02 -22.05 12.57
C ALA A 12 1.62 -21.65 13.09
N HIS A 13 0.86 -20.84 12.33
CA HIS A 13 -0.49 -20.40 12.72
C HIS A 13 -1.57 -21.46 12.49
N ALA A 14 -1.28 -22.50 11.72
CA ALA A 14 -2.14 -23.67 11.58
C ALA A 14 -1.82 -24.79 12.61
N GLY A 15 -0.79 -24.60 13.45
CA GLY A 15 -0.33 -25.63 14.39
C GLY A 15 0.27 -26.83 13.68
N LEU A 16 0.87 -26.65 12.51
CA LEU A 16 1.46 -27.70 11.68
C LEU A 16 2.97 -27.52 11.58
N ASP A 17 3.71 -28.63 11.59
CA ASP A 17 5.18 -28.60 11.39
C ASP A 17 5.54 -28.17 9.97
N LYS A 18 4.67 -28.46 8.99
CA LYS A 18 4.89 -28.19 7.58
C LYS A 18 3.58 -28.04 6.81
N VAL A 19 3.61 -27.19 5.79
CA VAL A 19 2.54 -27.06 4.79
C VAL A 19 3.11 -27.09 3.37
N GLU A 20 2.26 -27.41 2.40
CA GLU A 20 2.62 -27.44 0.98
C GLU A 20 1.71 -26.53 0.16
N ALA A 21 2.23 -25.98 -0.95
CA ALA A 21 1.44 -25.18 -1.86
C ALA A 21 0.19 -25.94 -2.32
N GLY A 22 -0.97 -25.28 -2.26
CA GLY A 22 -2.26 -25.87 -2.61
C GLY A 22 -2.98 -26.55 -1.44
N GLN A 23 -2.33 -26.81 -0.30
CA GLN A 23 -2.96 -27.35 0.89
C GLN A 23 -4.00 -26.38 1.45
N LEU A 24 -5.18 -26.88 1.86
CA LEU A 24 -6.17 -26.11 2.61
C LEU A 24 -5.87 -26.24 4.10
N ILE A 25 -5.77 -25.09 4.75
CA ILE A 25 -5.50 -24.98 6.19
C ILE A 25 -6.46 -23.99 6.83
N GLU A 26 -6.67 -24.14 8.13
CA GLU A 26 -7.22 -23.10 9.00
C GLU A 26 -6.07 -22.52 9.83
N ALA A 27 -5.93 -21.22 9.87
CA ALA A 27 -4.87 -20.55 10.59
C ALA A 27 -5.43 -19.52 11.58
N ASP A 28 -4.79 -19.38 12.72
CA ASP A 28 -5.07 -18.34 13.72
C ASP A 28 -4.65 -16.97 13.19
N LEU A 29 -5.40 -15.92 13.56
CA LEU A 29 -5.16 -14.55 13.12
C LEU A 29 -4.56 -13.70 14.24
N ASP A 30 -3.56 -12.88 13.89
CA ASP A 30 -2.99 -11.89 14.80
C ASP A 30 -3.67 -10.54 14.71
N LEU A 31 -4.21 -10.20 13.54
CA LEU A 31 -4.94 -8.95 13.34
C LEU A 31 -6.00 -9.11 12.24
N VAL A 32 -7.18 -8.56 12.49
CA VAL A 32 -8.25 -8.38 11.51
C VAL A 32 -8.48 -6.88 11.29
N LEU A 33 -8.38 -6.42 10.05
CA LEU A 33 -8.41 -5.01 9.67
C LEU A 33 -9.67 -4.68 8.86
N GLY A 34 -10.26 -3.51 9.11
CA GLY A 34 -11.31 -2.95 8.27
C GLY A 34 -11.33 -1.43 8.27
N ASN A 35 -11.98 -0.87 7.26
CA ASN A 35 -12.10 0.57 7.05
C ASN A 35 -13.56 1.02 6.90
N ASP A 36 -13.80 2.31 6.72
CA ASP A 36 -15.13 2.91 6.63
C ASP A 36 -15.93 2.52 5.36
N ILE A 37 -15.33 1.83 4.39
CA ILE A 37 -16.04 1.28 3.23
C ILE A 37 -16.51 -0.15 3.49
N THR A 38 -15.60 -0.98 3.98
CA THR A 38 -15.78 -2.45 4.02
C THR A 38 -16.27 -2.94 5.37
N SER A 39 -15.93 -2.26 6.47
CA SER A 39 -16.40 -2.63 7.81
C SER A 39 -17.91 -2.60 7.98
N PRO A 40 -18.68 -1.62 7.44
CA PRO A 40 -20.14 -1.66 7.55
C PRO A 40 -20.76 -2.93 6.94
N VAL A 41 -20.17 -3.42 5.83
CA VAL A 41 -20.61 -4.68 5.20
C VAL A 41 -20.26 -5.88 6.09
N ALA A 42 -19.03 -5.94 6.60
CA ALA A 42 -18.59 -6.99 7.50
C ALA A 42 -19.41 -7.03 8.81
N ILE A 43 -19.71 -5.87 9.39
CA ILE A 43 -20.57 -5.74 10.59
C ILE A 43 -21.96 -6.30 10.31
N HIS A 44 -22.56 -5.94 9.17
CA HIS A 44 -23.87 -6.47 8.77
C HIS A 44 -23.86 -8.00 8.55
N GLU A 45 -22.76 -8.55 8.02
CA GLU A 45 -22.61 -10.01 7.91
C GLU A 45 -22.43 -10.65 9.29
N MET A 46 -21.68 -10.02 10.20
CA MET A 46 -21.50 -10.49 11.57
C MET A 46 -22.82 -10.47 12.36
N ASP A 47 -23.66 -9.46 12.18
CA ASP A 47 -25.01 -9.38 12.81
C ASP A 47 -25.94 -10.54 12.40
N LYS A 48 -25.67 -11.21 11.28
CA LYS A 48 -26.40 -12.42 10.84
C LYS A 48 -25.87 -13.71 11.48
N MET A 49 -24.66 -13.65 12.02
CA MET A 49 -24.07 -14.78 12.74
C MET A 49 -24.63 -14.82 14.16
N THR A 50 -24.70 -15.99 14.75
CA THR A 50 -25.12 -16.16 16.15
C THR A 50 -23.99 -15.85 17.15
N VAL A 51 -23.12 -14.89 16.81
CA VAL A 51 -21.96 -14.50 17.60
C VAL A 51 -22.10 -13.04 18.00
N ASP A 52 -22.20 -12.81 19.31
CA ASP A 52 -22.44 -11.48 19.87
C ASP A 52 -21.16 -10.71 20.23
N THR A 53 -19.97 -11.31 20.05
CA THR A 53 -18.68 -10.72 20.43
C THR A 53 -17.62 -10.93 19.36
N VAL A 54 -16.64 -10.04 19.30
CA VAL A 54 -15.40 -10.30 18.55
C VAL A 54 -14.52 -11.27 19.32
N PHE A 55 -13.66 -12.01 18.62
CA PHE A 55 -12.78 -12.99 19.22
C PHE A 55 -11.77 -12.37 20.19
N ASP A 56 -11.26 -11.20 19.85
CA ASP A 56 -10.32 -10.42 20.66
C ASP A 56 -10.40 -8.95 20.25
N LYS A 57 -10.78 -8.07 21.16
CA LYS A 57 -10.91 -6.63 20.92
C LYS A 57 -9.58 -5.92 20.62
N ASP A 58 -8.47 -6.50 21.07
CA ASP A 58 -7.13 -5.96 20.87
C ASP A 58 -6.52 -6.41 19.53
N LYS A 59 -7.13 -7.41 18.88
CA LYS A 59 -6.73 -7.97 17.59
C LYS A 59 -7.66 -7.58 16.42
N VAL A 60 -8.54 -6.62 16.62
CA VAL A 60 -9.36 -6.00 15.57
C VAL A 60 -8.95 -4.54 15.46
N ALA A 61 -8.64 -4.09 14.23
CA ALA A 61 -8.34 -2.70 13.92
C ALA A 61 -9.37 -2.14 12.95
N LEU A 62 -9.99 -1.02 13.30
CA LEU A 62 -10.98 -0.33 12.49
C LEU A 62 -10.50 1.09 12.22
N VAL A 63 -10.24 1.41 10.96
CA VAL A 63 -9.63 2.68 10.55
C VAL A 63 -10.58 3.45 9.64
N MET A 64 -10.94 4.66 10.06
CA MET A 64 -11.72 5.58 9.23
C MET A 64 -10.75 6.42 8.40
N ASP A 65 -10.57 6.09 7.12
CA ASP A 65 -9.56 6.72 6.28
C ASP A 65 -10.00 7.04 4.83
N HIS A 66 -11.10 6.46 4.35
CA HIS A 66 -11.53 6.66 2.97
C HIS A 66 -12.46 7.87 2.79
N PHE A 67 -13.38 8.08 3.73
CA PHE A 67 -14.45 9.10 3.62
C PHE A 67 -14.37 10.18 4.68
N ILE A 68 -13.29 10.28 5.41
CA ILE A 68 -13.12 11.28 6.47
C ILE A 68 -12.19 12.44 6.06
N PRO A 69 -12.47 13.69 6.54
CA PRO A 69 -13.76 14.09 7.11
C PRO A 69 -14.90 13.79 6.14
N ASN A 70 -16.06 13.40 6.65
CA ASN A 70 -17.13 12.83 5.83
C ASN A 70 -17.55 13.72 4.65
N LYS A 71 -17.56 13.19 3.44
CA LYS A 71 -17.88 13.90 2.20
C LYS A 71 -19.38 14.09 1.96
N ASP A 72 -20.21 13.21 2.50
CA ASP A 72 -21.66 13.20 2.36
C ASP A 72 -22.34 12.46 3.51
N ILE A 73 -23.69 12.48 3.53
CA ILE A 73 -24.51 11.86 4.58
C ILE A 73 -24.25 10.34 4.65
N LYS A 74 -24.17 9.66 3.50
CA LYS A 74 -23.95 8.21 3.44
C LYS A 74 -22.60 7.82 4.04
N SER A 75 -21.57 8.57 3.75
CA SER A 75 -20.23 8.39 4.34
C SER A 75 -20.27 8.57 5.86
N ALA A 76 -21.01 9.57 6.35
CA ALA A 76 -21.18 9.80 7.78
C ALA A 76 -21.93 8.65 8.47
N GLU A 77 -22.94 8.08 7.81
CA GLU A 77 -23.67 6.89 8.31
C GLU A 77 -22.76 5.65 8.38
N HIS A 78 -21.89 5.45 7.37
CA HIS A 78 -20.90 4.37 7.40
C HIS A 78 -19.94 4.52 8.58
N CYS A 79 -19.33 5.69 8.75
CA CYS A 79 -18.42 5.95 9.88
C CYS A 79 -19.14 5.81 11.22
N LYS A 80 -20.42 6.26 11.32
CA LYS A 80 -21.23 6.08 12.52
C LYS A 80 -21.45 4.59 12.85
N CYS A 81 -21.80 3.78 11.85
CA CYS A 81 -21.98 2.34 12.02
C CYS A 81 -20.72 1.68 12.62
N VAL A 82 -19.55 1.98 12.04
CA VAL A 82 -18.28 1.42 12.53
C VAL A 82 -17.96 1.90 13.95
N ARG A 83 -18.19 3.19 14.24
CA ARG A 83 -17.98 3.76 15.58
C ARG A 83 -18.88 3.10 16.63
N GLU A 84 -20.16 2.89 16.32
CA GLU A 84 -21.11 2.23 17.22
C GLU A 84 -20.73 0.78 17.48
N PHE A 85 -20.23 0.08 16.44
CA PHE A 85 -19.70 -1.28 16.57
C PHE A 85 -18.44 -1.30 17.44
N ALA A 86 -17.48 -0.40 17.19
CA ALA A 86 -16.27 -0.30 17.98
C ALA A 86 -16.56 -0.03 19.47
N CYS A 87 -17.52 0.87 19.76
CA CYS A 87 -17.98 1.13 21.14
C CYS A 87 -18.65 -0.10 21.77
N ARG A 88 -19.54 -0.79 21.02
CA ARG A 88 -20.26 -1.97 21.52
C ARG A 88 -19.34 -3.10 21.92
N HIS A 89 -18.29 -3.33 21.12
CA HIS A 89 -17.34 -4.43 21.31
C HIS A 89 -16.05 -3.99 22.01
N GLU A 90 -15.99 -2.74 22.48
CA GLU A 90 -14.84 -2.15 23.18
C GLU A 90 -13.52 -2.29 22.37
N ILE A 91 -13.59 -2.16 21.03
CA ILE A 91 -12.42 -2.31 20.14
C ILE A 91 -11.34 -1.31 20.55
N THR A 92 -10.16 -1.81 20.90
CA THR A 92 -9.03 -0.99 21.35
C THR A 92 -8.43 -0.18 20.19
N ASN A 93 -8.34 -0.79 19.01
CA ASN A 93 -7.68 -0.21 17.85
C ASN A 93 -8.72 0.40 16.89
N TYR A 94 -9.41 1.44 17.36
CA TYR A 94 -10.33 2.24 16.54
C TYR A 94 -9.75 3.63 16.30
N PHE A 95 -9.61 4.01 15.01
CA PHE A 95 -8.99 5.26 14.60
C PHE A 95 -9.95 6.08 13.73
N ASP A 96 -10.25 7.31 14.15
CA ASP A 96 -11.16 8.26 13.48
C ASP A 96 -10.50 9.64 13.41
N VAL A 97 -11.27 10.67 13.08
CA VAL A 97 -10.82 12.08 13.08
C VAL A 97 -10.16 12.42 14.43
N GLY A 98 -8.94 12.93 14.37
CA GLY A 98 -8.08 13.17 15.55
C GLY A 98 -6.89 12.20 15.63
N GLU A 99 -7.02 10.99 15.08
CA GLU A 99 -5.96 9.99 14.97
C GLU A 99 -5.87 9.45 13.54
N MET A 100 -6.12 10.31 12.57
CA MET A 100 -6.25 9.96 11.15
C MET A 100 -4.97 9.42 10.55
N GLY A 101 -5.13 8.41 9.71
CA GLY A 101 -4.07 7.88 8.87
C GLY A 101 -4.64 6.84 7.92
N ILE A 102 -4.05 6.72 6.74
CA ILE A 102 -4.40 5.67 5.80
C ILE A 102 -3.97 4.34 6.42
N GLU A 103 -4.89 3.39 6.55
CA GLU A 103 -4.74 2.15 7.32
C GLU A 103 -3.39 1.44 7.09
N HIS A 104 -2.95 1.32 5.84
CA HIS A 104 -1.71 0.62 5.51
C HIS A 104 -0.41 1.39 5.81
N ALA A 105 -0.50 2.65 6.20
CA ALA A 105 0.59 3.42 6.79
C ALA A 105 0.42 3.55 8.30
N LEU A 106 -0.81 3.71 8.77
CA LEU A 106 -1.13 3.93 10.18
C LEU A 106 -0.83 2.71 11.05
N LEU A 107 -1.23 1.49 10.63
CA LEU A 107 -1.10 0.31 11.48
C LEU A 107 0.37 -0.07 11.75
N PRO A 108 1.31 -0.03 10.77
CA PRO A 108 2.73 -0.18 11.04
C PRO A 108 3.28 0.93 11.96
N GLU A 109 2.88 2.18 11.74
CA GLU A 109 3.28 3.34 12.57
C GLU A 109 2.80 3.22 14.02
N LYS A 110 1.63 2.60 14.24
CA LYS A 110 1.08 2.31 15.57
C LYS A 110 1.65 1.03 16.18
N GLY A 111 2.53 0.32 15.47
CA GLY A 111 3.15 -0.93 15.95
C GLY A 111 2.19 -2.11 16.06
N LEU A 112 1.08 -2.08 15.34
CA LEU A 112 0.06 -3.13 15.36
C LEU A 112 0.41 -4.31 14.45
N THR A 113 1.38 -4.14 13.56
CA THR A 113 1.83 -5.17 12.62
C THR A 113 3.31 -5.45 12.81
N VAL A 114 3.70 -6.69 12.96
CA VAL A 114 5.08 -7.12 13.18
C VAL A 114 5.42 -8.36 12.35
N ALA A 115 6.69 -8.73 12.34
CA ALA A 115 7.17 -9.91 11.63
C ALA A 115 6.52 -11.20 12.16
N GLY A 116 6.16 -12.08 11.23
CA GLY A 116 5.56 -13.37 11.53
C GLY A 116 4.06 -13.35 11.79
N ASP A 117 3.41 -12.18 11.84
CA ASP A 117 1.95 -12.09 12.00
C ASP A 117 1.22 -12.69 10.78
N VAL A 118 0.01 -13.23 11.03
CA VAL A 118 -1.01 -13.52 10.01
C VAL A 118 -2.13 -12.49 10.11
N ILE A 119 -2.25 -11.67 9.06
CA ILE A 119 -3.16 -10.50 9.04
C ILE A 119 -4.12 -10.62 7.87
N ILE A 120 -5.42 -10.44 8.14
CA ILE A 120 -6.41 -10.27 7.09
C ILE A 120 -7.08 -8.90 7.17
N GLY A 121 -7.47 -8.36 6.04
CA GLY A 121 -8.24 -7.12 5.99
C GLY A 121 -9.22 -7.12 4.82
N ALA A 122 -10.34 -6.44 4.98
CA ALA A 122 -11.28 -6.28 3.87
C ALA A 122 -10.86 -5.14 2.93
N ASP A 123 -9.55 -4.95 2.76
CA ASP A 123 -8.93 -4.11 1.75
C ASP A 123 -7.88 -4.89 0.96
N SER A 124 -7.83 -4.67 -0.35
CA SER A 124 -6.91 -5.39 -1.24
C SER A 124 -5.44 -5.17 -0.88
N HIS A 125 -5.08 -3.97 -0.38
CA HIS A 125 -3.71 -3.59 -0.08
C HIS A 125 -3.24 -4.00 1.33
N THR A 126 -4.02 -4.83 2.03
CA THR A 126 -3.60 -5.47 3.30
C THR A 126 -2.27 -6.21 3.16
N CYS A 127 -1.87 -6.61 1.94
CA CYS A 127 -0.56 -7.20 1.65
C CYS A 127 0.64 -6.30 2.01
N THR A 128 0.45 -5.02 2.29
CA THR A 128 1.48 -4.03 2.65
C THR A 128 2.39 -4.49 3.79
N TYR A 129 1.86 -5.19 4.79
CA TYR A 129 2.61 -5.54 6.00
C TYR A 129 3.64 -6.65 5.78
N GLY A 130 3.63 -7.29 4.61
CA GLY A 130 4.70 -8.18 4.19
C GLY A 130 6.08 -7.49 4.07
N ALA A 131 6.12 -6.16 3.99
CA ALA A 131 7.34 -5.37 4.11
C ALA A 131 8.06 -5.57 5.46
N LEU A 132 7.33 -5.94 6.50
CA LEU A 132 7.84 -6.28 7.84
C LEU A 132 8.05 -7.80 8.05
N GLY A 133 7.84 -8.63 7.03
CA GLY A 133 7.93 -10.09 7.14
C GLY A 133 6.68 -10.76 7.73
N ALA A 134 5.50 -10.14 7.60
CA ALA A 134 4.21 -10.73 7.94
C ALA A 134 3.56 -11.42 6.73
N PHE A 135 2.75 -12.45 6.94
CA PHE A 135 1.78 -12.89 5.95
C PHE A 135 0.51 -12.07 6.10
N SER A 136 0.30 -11.15 5.18
CA SER A 136 -0.85 -10.26 5.21
C SER A 136 -1.55 -10.23 3.86
N THR A 137 -2.88 -10.31 3.86
CA THR A 137 -3.65 -10.45 2.61
C THR A 137 -5.05 -9.85 2.70
N GLY A 138 -5.51 -9.32 1.56
CA GLY A 138 -6.88 -8.87 1.40
C GLY A 138 -7.87 -10.04 1.29
N VAL A 139 -9.02 -9.88 1.93
CA VAL A 139 -10.14 -10.83 1.90
C VAL A 139 -11.46 -10.11 1.65
N GLY A 140 -12.54 -10.85 1.42
CA GLY A 140 -13.89 -10.29 1.34
C GLY A 140 -14.43 -9.84 2.71
N SER A 141 -15.43 -8.95 2.70
CA SER A 141 -16.05 -8.49 3.95
C SER A 141 -16.71 -9.61 4.75
N THR A 142 -17.18 -10.67 4.10
CA THR A 142 -17.72 -11.86 4.78
C THR A 142 -16.63 -12.65 5.50
N ASP A 143 -15.44 -12.80 4.88
CA ASP A 143 -14.30 -13.47 5.51
C ASP A 143 -13.74 -12.60 6.67
N MET A 144 -13.74 -11.27 6.51
CA MET A 144 -13.42 -10.36 7.60
C MET A 144 -14.38 -10.54 8.79
N ALA A 145 -15.69 -10.63 8.53
CA ALA A 145 -16.69 -10.86 9.57
C ALA A 145 -16.44 -12.19 10.31
N ALA A 146 -16.19 -13.27 9.57
CA ALA A 146 -15.82 -14.55 10.15
C ALA A 146 -14.52 -14.48 10.97
N GLY A 147 -13.51 -13.78 10.45
CA GLY A 147 -12.24 -13.53 11.16
C GLY A 147 -12.44 -12.77 12.47
N MET A 148 -13.24 -11.69 12.47
CA MET A 148 -13.60 -10.94 13.69
C MET A 148 -14.33 -11.80 14.70
N ALA A 149 -15.20 -12.70 14.25
CA ALA A 149 -15.98 -13.58 15.14
C ALA A 149 -15.15 -14.73 15.71
N THR A 150 -14.23 -15.31 14.96
CA THR A 150 -13.56 -16.58 15.29
C THR A 150 -12.07 -16.47 15.61
N GLY A 151 -11.42 -15.41 15.16
CA GLY A 151 -9.95 -15.28 15.20
C GLY A 151 -9.22 -16.21 14.23
N LYS A 152 -9.92 -16.76 13.24
CA LYS A 152 -9.40 -17.75 12.30
C LYS A 152 -9.79 -17.44 10.87
N ALA A 153 -8.99 -17.91 9.93
CA ALA A 153 -9.33 -17.89 8.52
C ALA A 153 -8.83 -19.14 7.78
N TRP A 154 -9.54 -19.49 6.72
CA TRP A 154 -9.14 -20.55 5.81
C TRP A 154 -8.23 -20.02 4.71
N PHE A 155 -7.15 -20.73 4.46
CA PHE A 155 -6.24 -20.44 3.37
C PHE A 155 -5.97 -21.68 2.53
N LYS A 156 -5.96 -21.50 1.23
CA LYS A 156 -5.20 -22.39 0.36
C LYS A 156 -3.77 -21.86 0.39
N VAL A 157 -2.83 -22.63 0.88
CA VAL A 157 -1.41 -22.20 0.96
C VAL A 157 -0.93 -21.78 -0.43
N PRO A 158 -0.48 -20.52 -0.62
CA PRO A 158 -0.02 -20.06 -1.93
C PRO A 158 1.30 -20.72 -2.30
N SER A 159 1.51 -20.97 -3.60
CA SER A 159 2.85 -21.14 -4.14
C SER A 159 3.59 -19.79 -4.15
N ALA A 160 4.87 -19.77 -4.47
CA ALA A 160 5.67 -18.55 -4.43
C ALA A 160 6.44 -18.29 -5.72
N ILE A 161 6.63 -17.00 -6.01
CA ILE A 161 7.59 -16.49 -6.99
C ILE A 161 8.66 -15.72 -6.21
N LYS A 162 9.93 -15.95 -6.55
CA LYS A 162 11.06 -15.26 -5.93
C LYS A 162 11.61 -14.16 -6.83
N PHE A 163 11.76 -12.98 -6.24
CA PHE A 163 12.39 -11.82 -6.89
C PHE A 163 13.72 -11.54 -6.18
N ASN A 164 14.82 -11.94 -6.80
CA ASN A 164 16.16 -11.69 -6.31
C ASN A 164 16.65 -10.32 -6.77
N LEU A 165 16.61 -9.33 -5.88
CA LEU A 165 17.01 -7.96 -6.15
C LEU A 165 18.52 -7.80 -5.92
N VAL A 166 19.23 -7.26 -6.91
CA VAL A 166 20.66 -6.97 -6.83
C VAL A 166 20.94 -5.52 -7.19
N GLY A 167 22.12 -5.01 -6.86
CA GLY A 167 22.54 -3.64 -7.20
C GLY A 167 21.82 -2.55 -6.37
N LYS A 168 21.94 -1.31 -6.83
CA LYS A 168 21.41 -0.12 -6.13
C LYS A 168 20.64 0.76 -7.10
N PRO A 169 19.43 1.24 -6.74
CA PRO A 169 18.66 2.17 -7.57
C PRO A 169 19.44 3.47 -7.84
N ALA A 170 19.25 4.03 -9.04
CA ALA A 170 19.73 5.36 -9.36
C ALA A 170 18.94 6.43 -8.60
N LYS A 171 19.48 7.67 -8.54
CA LYS A 171 18.74 8.81 -8.00
C LYS A 171 17.38 8.94 -8.71
N TRP A 172 16.32 9.25 -7.98
CA TRP A 172 14.93 9.37 -8.43
C TRP A 172 14.21 8.07 -8.79
N VAL A 173 14.87 6.91 -8.72
CA VAL A 173 14.24 5.59 -8.84
C VAL A 173 13.89 5.09 -7.43
N SER A 174 12.64 4.75 -7.21
CA SER A 174 12.09 4.33 -5.91
C SER A 174 11.45 2.94 -5.99
N GLY A 175 10.99 2.44 -4.85
CA GLY A 175 10.21 1.19 -4.78
C GLY A 175 8.99 1.18 -5.70
N LYS A 176 8.43 2.37 -6.01
CA LYS A 176 7.33 2.50 -6.98
C LYS A 176 7.77 2.11 -8.39
N ASP A 177 8.93 2.57 -8.82
CA ASP A 177 9.47 2.21 -10.14
C ASP A 177 9.78 0.71 -10.20
N VAL A 178 10.30 0.13 -9.10
CA VAL A 178 10.59 -1.30 -8.99
C VAL A 178 9.33 -2.14 -9.16
N ILE A 179 8.29 -1.84 -8.40
CA ILE A 179 7.06 -2.65 -8.46
C ILE A 179 6.30 -2.45 -9.78
N LEU A 180 6.28 -1.24 -10.34
CA LEU A 180 5.69 -1.00 -11.65
C LEU A 180 6.42 -1.79 -12.73
N HIS A 181 7.76 -1.85 -12.68
CA HIS A 181 8.54 -2.67 -13.61
C HIS A 181 8.18 -4.16 -13.47
N ILE A 182 8.11 -4.69 -12.25
CA ILE A 182 7.73 -6.08 -11.99
C ILE A 182 6.33 -6.37 -12.55
N ILE A 183 5.35 -5.53 -12.26
CA ILE A 183 3.99 -5.69 -12.78
C ILE A 183 3.96 -5.61 -14.31
N GLY A 184 4.76 -4.73 -14.90
CA GLY A 184 4.92 -4.65 -16.36
C GLY A 184 5.53 -5.91 -16.97
N MET A 185 6.45 -6.57 -16.25
CA MET A 185 7.15 -7.77 -16.68
C MET A 185 6.26 -9.02 -16.60
N ILE A 186 5.52 -9.20 -15.50
CA ILE A 186 4.74 -10.44 -15.27
C ILE A 186 3.23 -10.29 -15.55
N GLY A 187 2.73 -9.05 -15.77
CA GLY A 187 1.31 -8.76 -15.97
C GLY A 187 0.53 -8.64 -14.66
N VAL A 188 -0.76 -8.27 -14.78
CA VAL A 188 -1.68 -8.09 -13.63
C VAL A 188 -2.12 -9.41 -13.00
N ASP A 189 -1.85 -10.54 -13.62
CA ASP A 189 -2.21 -11.90 -13.22
C ASP A 189 -1.01 -12.84 -13.08
N GLY A 190 0.22 -12.36 -13.31
CA GLY A 190 1.44 -13.19 -13.26
C GLY A 190 1.70 -13.83 -11.91
N ALA A 191 1.31 -13.16 -10.82
CA ALA A 191 1.40 -13.70 -9.47
C ALA A 191 0.03 -14.12 -8.91
N LEU A 192 -0.95 -14.44 -9.76
CA LEU A 192 -2.31 -14.74 -9.32
C LEU A 192 -2.33 -15.86 -8.27
N TYR A 193 -2.81 -15.49 -7.08
CA TYR A 193 -2.88 -16.35 -5.89
C TYR A 193 -1.51 -16.87 -5.38
N LYS A 194 -0.39 -16.24 -5.75
CA LYS A 194 0.95 -16.61 -5.31
C LYS A 194 1.48 -15.64 -4.25
N SER A 195 2.48 -16.08 -3.49
CA SER A 195 3.30 -15.20 -2.65
C SER A 195 4.44 -14.63 -3.49
N MET A 196 4.63 -13.32 -3.49
CA MET A 196 5.78 -12.67 -4.09
C MET A 196 6.85 -12.49 -3.01
N GLU A 197 7.88 -13.34 -3.02
CA GLU A 197 8.95 -13.31 -2.05
C GLU A 197 10.16 -12.55 -2.59
N PHE A 198 10.55 -11.48 -1.90
CA PHE A 198 11.68 -10.65 -2.26
C PHE A 198 12.94 -11.14 -1.53
N ALA A 199 14.06 -11.18 -2.23
CA ALA A 199 15.34 -11.65 -1.72
C ALA A 199 16.50 -10.87 -2.37
N GLY A 200 17.74 -11.18 -2.00
CA GLY A 200 18.93 -10.62 -2.60
C GLY A 200 19.50 -9.41 -1.89
N GLU A 201 20.75 -9.10 -2.22
CA GLU A 201 21.53 -8.03 -1.57
C GLU A 201 20.99 -6.62 -1.84
N GLY A 202 20.31 -6.42 -2.96
CA GLY A 202 19.73 -5.14 -3.37
C GLY A 202 18.65 -4.63 -2.41
N ILE A 203 18.02 -5.52 -1.62
CA ILE A 203 17.02 -5.13 -0.60
C ILE A 203 17.60 -4.10 0.38
N ARG A 204 18.88 -4.21 0.74
CA ARG A 204 19.55 -3.29 1.68
C ARG A 204 19.63 -1.85 1.15
N ASN A 205 19.43 -1.65 -0.15
CA ASN A 205 19.43 -0.35 -0.80
C ASN A 205 18.02 0.27 -0.93
N LEU A 206 17.00 -0.45 -0.46
CA LEU A 206 15.61 0.01 -0.40
C LEU A 206 15.27 0.46 1.01
N SER A 207 14.69 1.66 1.14
CA SER A 207 14.13 2.13 2.42
C SER A 207 12.94 1.26 2.88
N MET A 208 12.50 1.43 4.13
CA MET A 208 11.25 0.78 4.55
C MET A 208 10.06 1.30 3.75
N ASP A 209 10.04 2.58 3.39
CA ASP A 209 8.98 3.18 2.58
C ASP A 209 8.91 2.55 1.19
N ASP A 210 10.08 2.27 0.56
CA ASP A 210 10.14 1.52 -0.71
C ASP A 210 9.59 0.10 -0.57
N ARG A 211 9.96 -0.61 0.52
CA ARG A 211 9.48 -1.99 0.76
C ARG A 211 7.98 -2.02 1.01
N PHE A 212 7.44 -1.06 1.76
CA PHE A 212 5.99 -0.91 1.93
C PHE A 212 5.28 -0.67 0.60
N THR A 213 5.84 0.18 -0.26
CA THR A 213 5.30 0.44 -1.60
C THR A 213 5.28 -0.83 -2.45
N ILE A 214 6.38 -1.60 -2.47
CA ILE A 214 6.50 -2.83 -3.25
C ILE A 214 5.52 -3.89 -2.73
N ALA A 215 5.48 -4.13 -1.42
CA ALA A 215 4.56 -5.08 -0.81
C ALA A 215 3.09 -4.69 -1.01
N ASN A 216 2.76 -3.39 -0.89
CA ASN A 216 1.42 -2.85 -1.12
C ASN A 216 0.90 -3.20 -2.52
N MET A 217 1.74 -3.06 -3.54
CA MET A 217 1.34 -3.26 -4.93
C MET A 217 1.50 -4.70 -5.43
N ALA A 218 1.85 -5.66 -4.58
CA ALA A 218 1.89 -7.07 -4.96
C ALA A 218 0.53 -7.58 -5.46
N ILE A 219 -0.56 -7.08 -4.89
CA ILE A 219 -1.93 -7.42 -5.35
C ILE A 219 -2.20 -6.96 -6.78
N GLU A 220 -1.52 -5.95 -7.29
CA GLU A 220 -1.70 -5.46 -8.67
C GLU A 220 -1.09 -6.42 -9.72
N ALA A 221 -0.28 -7.39 -9.29
CA ALA A 221 0.14 -8.55 -10.06
C ALA A 221 -0.69 -9.82 -9.75
N GLY A 222 -1.76 -9.70 -8.95
CA GLY A 222 -2.59 -10.82 -8.51
C GLY A 222 -2.06 -11.55 -7.27
N GLY A 223 -0.97 -11.10 -6.67
CA GLY A 223 -0.33 -11.74 -5.51
C GLY A 223 -1.20 -11.72 -4.26
N LYS A 224 -1.13 -12.81 -3.48
CA LYS A 224 -1.77 -12.86 -2.15
C LYS A 224 -1.04 -11.96 -1.16
N ASN A 225 0.27 -11.89 -1.25
CA ASN A 225 1.12 -11.01 -0.48
C ASN A 225 2.44 -10.74 -1.23
N GLY A 226 3.12 -9.64 -0.83
CA GLY A 226 4.52 -9.39 -1.14
C GLY A 226 5.29 -9.42 0.18
N ILE A 227 6.29 -10.28 0.33
CA ILE A 227 6.98 -10.48 1.60
C ILE A 227 8.48 -10.25 1.47
N PHE A 228 9.04 -9.53 2.44
CA PHE A 228 10.46 -9.22 2.55
C PHE A 228 11.09 -9.95 3.72
N PRO A 229 12.39 -10.32 3.64
CA PRO A 229 13.13 -10.83 4.79
C PRO A 229 13.28 -9.73 5.85
N VAL A 230 13.32 -10.15 7.10
CA VAL A 230 13.47 -9.27 8.26
C VAL A 230 14.96 -9.01 8.49
N ASP A 231 15.47 -7.91 7.95
CA ASP A 231 16.84 -7.45 8.16
C ASP A 231 16.93 -6.39 9.28
N ASP A 232 18.14 -5.86 9.50
CA ASP A 232 18.40 -4.86 10.54
C ASP A 232 17.52 -3.61 10.40
N LEU A 233 17.18 -3.21 9.16
CA LEU A 233 16.32 -2.05 8.89
C LEU A 233 14.87 -2.33 9.33
N ALA A 234 14.33 -3.51 9.00
CA ALA A 234 13.01 -3.91 9.42
C ALA A 234 12.93 -4.08 10.95
N VAL A 235 13.99 -4.66 11.56
CA VAL A 235 14.12 -4.76 13.02
C VAL A 235 14.14 -3.39 13.68
N ALA A 236 14.90 -2.44 13.13
CA ALA A 236 14.96 -1.06 13.65
C ALA A 236 13.59 -0.39 13.59
N TYR A 237 12.90 -0.51 12.45
CA TYR A 237 11.55 0.01 12.28
C TYR A 237 10.56 -0.58 13.31
N MET A 238 10.54 -1.91 13.47
CA MET A 238 9.65 -2.54 14.45
C MET A 238 9.97 -2.14 15.88
N LYS A 239 11.24 -2.02 16.26
CA LYS A 239 11.64 -1.56 17.61
C LYS A 239 11.25 -0.13 17.91
N GLU A 240 11.22 0.73 16.91
CA GLU A 240 10.78 2.13 17.07
C GLU A 240 9.26 2.22 17.30
N HIS A 241 8.48 1.34 16.65
CA HIS A 241 7.04 1.47 16.58
C HIS A 241 6.26 0.48 17.45
N SER A 242 6.85 -0.67 17.82
CA SER A 242 6.14 -1.74 18.50
C SER A 242 6.88 -2.29 19.73
N MET A 243 6.12 -2.58 20.78
CA MET A 243 6.59 -3.34 21.94
C MET A 243 6.15 -4.82 21.90
N ARG A 244 5.41 -5.22 20.85
CA ARG A 244 4.94 -6.59 20.67
C ARG A 244 6.12 -7.53 20.41
N PRO A 245 6.10 -8.77 20.96
CA PRO A 245 7.01 -9.80 20.51
C PRO A 245 6.71 -10.17 19.07
N TYR A 246 7.73 -10.57 18.33
CA TYR A 246 7.60 -11.02 16.95
C TYR A 246 8.49 -12.22 16.67
N THR A 247 8.16 -12.97 15.64
CA THR A 247 8.94 -14.13 15.18
C THR A 247 9.43 -13.90 13.76
N VAL A 248 10.73 -14.10 13.54
CA VAL A 248 11.32 -13.99 12.21
C VAL A 248 11.32 -15.36 11.55
N TYR A 249 10.75 -15.43 10.36
CA TYR A 249 10.77 -16.61 9.50
C TYR A 249 11.62 -16.34 8.27
N GLU A 250 12.55 -17.24 8.00
CA GLU A 250 13.38 -17.24 6.80
C GLU A 250 13.03 -18.44 5.94
N ALA A 251 13.08 -18.29 4.62
CA ALA A 251 12.91 -19.41 3.71
C ALA A 251 14.01 -20.46 3.93
N ASP A 252 13.68 -21.72 3.76
CA ASP A 252 14.67 -22.78 3.75
C ASP A 252 15.60 -22.67 2.51
N GLU A 253 16.83 -23.14 2.60
CA GLU A 253 17.77 -23.11 1.47
C GLU A 253 17.24 -23.90 0.26
N ASP A 254 16.48 -24.96 0.52
CA ASP A 254 15.81 -25.80 -0.49
C ASP A 254 14.32 -25.46 -0.67
N ALA A 255 13.90 -24.24 -0.30
CA ALA A 255 12.54 -23.75 -0.56
C ALA A 255 12.21 -23.80 -2.07
N VAL A 256 10.97 -24.14 -2.39
CA VAL A 256 10.55 -24.33 -3.80
C VAL A 256 9.74 -23.14 -4.26
N TYR A 257 10.17 -22.54 -5.37
CA TYR A 257 9.50 -21.45 -6.07
C TYR A 257 9.03 -21.91 -7.45
N GLU A 258 7.87 -21.44 -7.90
CA GLU A 258 7.39 -21.73 -9.26
C GLU A 258 8.24 -21.02 -10.31
N GLU A 259 8.65 -19.79 -9.99
CA GLU A 259 9.47 -18.94 -10.85
C GLU A 259 10.46 -18.15 -9.98
N GLU A 260 11.64 -17.87 -10.53
CA GLU A 260 12.65 -17.02 -9.92
C GLU A 260 13.14 -15.99 -10.91
N TYR A 261 13.14 -14.73 -10.51
CA TYR A 261 13.63 -13.61 -11.31
C TYR A 261 14.81 -12.93 -10.60
N THR A 262 15.86 -12.61 -11.34
CA THR A 262 16.93 -11.73 -10.85
C THR A 262 16.79 -10.37 -11.50
N ILE A 263 16.72 -9.34 -10.67
CA ILE A 263 16.41 -7.97 -11.05
C ILE A 263 17.54 -7.06 -10.57
N ASP A 264 18.26 -6.43 -11.51
CA ASP A 264 19.33 -5.49 -11.21
C ASP A 264 18.76 -4.07 -11.09
N LEU A 265 18.65 -3.59 -9.86
CA LEU A 265 18.14 -2.26 -9.53
C LEU A 265 18.97 -1.11 -10.16
N SER A 266 20.24 -1.36 -10.46
CA SER A 266 21.12 -0.35 -11.08
C SER A 266 20.77 -0.03 -12.54
N THR A 267 20.02 -0.93 -13.17
CA THR A 267 19.58 -0.75 -14.58
C THR A 267 18.21 -0.07 -14.68
N PHE A 268 17.53 0.13 -13.56
CA PHE A 268 16.18 0.67 -13.55
C PHE A 268 16.16 2.15 -13.88
N LYS A 269 15.13 2.50 -14.61
CA LYS A 269 14.76 3.87 -14.96
C LYS A 269 13.38 4.19 -14.45
N SER A 270 13.09 5.48 -14.28
CA SER A 270 11.77 5.94 -13.89
C SER A 270 10.70 5.41 -14.81
N THR A 271 9.70 4.78 -14.23
CA THR A 271 8.66 4.03 -14.94
C THR A 271 7.30 4.69 -14.73
N VAL A 272 6.50 4.76 -15.77
CA VAL A 272 5.11 5.20 -15.73
C VAL A 272 4.19 4.09 -16.25
N SER A 273 3.10 3.83 -15.52
CA SER A 273 2.04 2.94 -16.00
C SER A 273 0.93 3.75 -16.67
N PHE A 274 0.63 3.41 -17.91
CA PHE A 274 -0.41 4.04 -18.71
C PHE A 274 -1.80 3.48 -18.38
N PRO A 275 -2.89 4.25 -18.62
CA PRO A 275 -4.25 3.75 -18.46
C PRO A 275 -4.49 2.53 -19.37
N HIS A 276 -5.32 1.54 -18.99
CA HIS A 276 -6.15 1.43 -17.78
C HIS A 276 -5.77 0.16 -17.02
N LEU A 277 -4.49 -0.22 -17.06
CA LEU A 277 -3.95 -1.37 -16.34
C LEU A 277 -2.59 -1.00 -15.73
N PRO A 278 -2.29 -1.40 -14.47
CA PRO A 278 -0.98 -1.16 -13.86
C PRO A 278 0.19 -1.78 -14.64
N SER A 279 -0.05 -2.83 -15.43
CA SER A 279 0.97 -3.47 -16.28
C SER A 279 1.29 -2.75 -17.58
N ASN A 280 0.55 -1.70 -17.97
CA ASN A 280 0.86 -0.88 -19.15
C ASN A 280 2.06 0.05 -18.91
N THR A 281 3.17 -0.51 -18.48
CA THR A 281 4.35 0.24 -18.08
C THR A 281 5.23 0.67 -19.26
N ARG A 282 5.83 1.86 -19.12
CA ARG A 282 6.81 2.41 -20.05
C ARG A 282 7.89 3.14 -19.27
N VAL A 283 9.11 3.11 -19.77
CA VAL A 283 10.18 3.97 -19.28
C VAL A 283 9.89 5.41 -19.71
N VAL A 284 9.96 6.36 -18.76
CA VAL A 284 9.60 7.76 -19.04
C VAL A 284 10.50 8.39 -20.08
N GLU A 285 11.81 8.07 -20.08
CA GLU A 285 12.78 8.56 -21.08
C GLU A 285 12.46 8.13 -22.52
N ASP A 286 11.74 7.02 -22.68
CA ASP A 286 11.44 6.45 -24.01
C ASP A 286 10.11 6.95 -24.59
N LEU A 287 9.40 7.84 -23.89
CA LEU A 287 8.14 8.42 -24.36
C LEU A 287 8.40 9.31 -25.58
N LYS A 288 7.71 8.99 -26.68
CA LYS A 288 7.85 9.71 -27.96
C LYS A 288 6.99 10.97 -28.05
N GLU A 289 5.94 11.04 -27.26
CA GLU A 289 4.96 12.12 -27.28
C GLU A 289 4.76 12.69 -25.89
N ASP A 290 4.52 13.99 -25.84
CA ASP A 290 4.18 14.68 -24.59
C ASP A 290 2.79 14.26 -24.11
N VAL A 291 2.70 13.68 -22.95
CA VAL A 291 1.43 13.39 -22.27
C VAL A 291 1.12 14.54 -21.33
N VAL A 292 0.27 15.46 -21.76
CA VAL A 292 -0.18 16.60 -20.96
C VAL A 292 -1.12 16.12 -19.85
N ILE A 293 -0.98 16.69 -18.64
CA ILE A 293 -1.77 16.32 -17.45
C ILE A 293 -2.56 17.51 -16.93
N ASP A 294 -3.71 17.24 -16.33
CA ASP A 294 -4.58 18.19 -15.65
C ASP A 294 -4.41 18.14 -14.13
N GLN A 295 -3.92 17.02 -13.61
CA GLN A 295 -3.77 16.79 -12.17
C GLN A 295 -2.52 15.95 -11.86
N SER A 296 -1.89 16.25 -10.73
CA SER A 296 -0.87 15.41 -10.09
C SER A 296 -1.29 15.10 -8.67
N VAL A 297 -1.25 13.81 -8.28
CA VAL A 297 -1.54 13.36 -6.92
C VAL A 297 -0.30 12.67 -6.35
N ILE A 298 0.20 13.19 -5.23
CA ILE A 298 1.37 12.66 -4.52
C ILE A 298 0.91 12.24 -3.13
N GLY A 299 1.03 10.97 -2.81
CA GLY A 299 0.57 10.42 -1.53
C GLY A 299 -0.03 9.03 -1.63
N SER A 300 -1.07 8.78 -0.85
CA SER A 300 -1.75 7.50 -0.67
C SER A 300 -0.99 6.49 0.20
N CYS A 301 -1.57 5.30 0.42
CA CYS A 301 -0.94 4.23 1.20
C CYS A 301 0.39 3.74 0.58
N THR A 302 0.59 3.94 -0.72
CA THR A 302 1.84 3.59 -1.42
C THR A 302 2.94 4.61 -1.18
N ASN A 303 2.68 5.89 -1.42
CA ASN A 303 3.72 6.93 -1.49
C ASN A 303 3.32 8.24 -0.78
N GLY A 304 2.77 8.12 0.41
CA GLY A 304 2.48 9.26 1.29
C GLY A 304 3.33 9.28 2.57
N ARG A 305 4.39 8.48 2.62
CA ARG A 305 5.33 8.44 3.75
C ARG A 305 6.33 9.57 3.67
N ILE A 306 7.12 9.75 4.72
CA ILE A 306 7.95 10.96 4.84
C ILE A 306 9.02 11.06 3.75
N ASP A 307 9.63 9.95 3.33
CA ASP A 307 10.64 9.96 2.27
C ASP A 307 10.04 10.30 0.90
N ASP A 308 8.81 9.90 0.64
CA ASP A 308 8.05 10.29 -0.57
C ASP A 308 7.82 11.81 -0.60
N LEU A 309 7.44 12.38 0.55
CA LEU A 309 7.20 13.82 0.68
C LEU A 309 8.50 14.62 0.58
N ARG A 310 9.59 14.14 1.16
CA ARG A 310 10.93 14.75 1.03
C ARG A 310 11.37 14.76 -0.43
N CYS A 311 11.21 13.64 -1.14
CA CYS A 311 11.51 13.53 -2.57
C CYS A 311 10.69 14.54 -3.40
N ALA A 312 9.39 14.60 -3.19
CA ALA A 312 8.52 15.55 -3.90
C ALA A 312 8.87 17.00 -3.57
N ALA A 313 9.19 17.31 -2.30
CA ALA A 313 9.56 18.65 -1.86
C ALA A 313 10.89 19.11 -2.46
N GLU A 314 11.90 18.22 -2.60
CA GLU A 314 13.17 18.53 -3.26
C GLU A 314 12.94 19.03 -4.69
N ILE A 315 12.01 18.40 -5.39
CA ILE A 315 11.67 18.76 -6.78
C ILE A 315 10.85 20.05 -6.84
N LEU A 316 9.87 20.22 -5.96
CA LEU A 316 8.97 21.37 -5.97
C LEU A 316 9.60 22.66 -5.36
N LYS A 317 10.67 22.53 -4.57
CA LYS A 317 11.32 23.66 -3.89
C LYS A 317 11.79 24.74 -4.88
N GLY A 318 11.29 25.96 -4.69
CA GLY A 318 11.62 27.11 -5.53
C GLY A 318 10.99 27.08 -6.93
N ARG A 319 10.11 26.12 -7.21
CA ARG A 319 9.39 25.98 -8.47
C ARG A 319 7.90 26.19 -8.28
N ARG A 320 7.17 26.33 -9.37
CA ARG A 320 5.72 26.49 -9.39
C ARG A 320 5.07 25.36 -10.16
N VAL A 321 3.99 24.84 -9.63
CA VAL A 321 3.06 23.96 -10.36
C VAL A 321 2.57 24.71 -11.60
N LYS A 322 2.54 24.04 -12.73
CA LYS A 322 2.11 24.58 -14.02
C LYS A 322 0.69 25.13 -13.89
N LYS A 323 0.48 26.35 -14.40
CA LYS A 323 -0.87 26.93 -14.44
C LYS A 323 -1.84 26.01 -15.21
N GLY A 324 -2.95 25.65 -14.57
CA GLY A 324 -3.94 24.72 -15.10
C GLY A 324 -3.80 23.30 -14.55
N VAL A 325 -2.68 22.94 -13.92
CA VAL A 325 -2.50 21.66 -13.23
C VAL A 325 -2.91 21.79 -11.76
N ARG A 326 -3.68 20.83 -11.25
CA ARG A 326 -3.99 20.69 -9.83
C ARG A 326 -2.98 19.72 -9.22
N CYS A 327 -2.16 20.18 -8.29
CA CYS A 327 -1.25 19.31 -7.54
C CYS A 327 -1.82 19.09 -6.13
N ILE A 328 -2.03 17.83 -5.76
CA ILE A 328 -2.59 17.43 -4.47
C ILE A 328 -1.55 16.56 -3.76
N VAL A 329 -1.16 16.95 -2.54
CA VAL A 329 -0.23 16.21 -1.70
C VAL A 329 -0.98 15.66 -0.49
N ILE A 330 -0.82 14.37 -0.20
CA ILE A 330 -1.55 13.67 0.86
C ILE A 330 -0.53 12.93 1.74
N PRO A 331 -0.15 13.50 2.90
CA PRO A 331 0.59 12.77 3.92
C PRO A 331 -0.21 11.55 4.39
N ALA A 332 0.45 10.41 4.59
CA ALA A 332 -0.27 9.16 4.85
C ALA A 332 -0.86 9.09 6.27
N THR A 333 -0.26 9.77 7.26
CA THR A 333 -0.74 9.79 8.65
C THR A 333 -0.59 11.17 9.26
N GLN A 334 -1.25 11.41 10.40
CA GLN A 334 -1.06 12.66 11.15
C GLN A 334 0.37 12.84 11.68
N LYS A 335 1.05 11.75 12.07
CA LYS A 335 2.45 11.82 12.49
C LYS A 335 3.32 12.29 11.34
N ILE A 336 3.17 11.70 10.15
CA ILE A 336 3.89 12.14 8.93
C ILE A 336 3.52 13.58 8.56
N TYR A 337 2.25 13.97 8.72
CA TYR A 337 1.82 15.35 8.47
C TYR A 337 2.52 16.35 9.37
N LEU A 338 2.65 16.04 10.69
CA LEU A 338 3.37 16.86 11.65
C LEU A 338 4.88 16.92 11.34
N GLU A 339 5.50 15.77 11.06
CA GLU A 339 6.90 15.70 10.68
C GLU A 339 7.19 16.53 9.41
N ALA A 340 6.36 16.39 8.38
CA ALA A 340 6.46 17.21 7.17
C ALA A 340 6.29 18.71 7.44
N MET A 341 5.46 19.08 8.42
CA MET A 341 5.31 20.47 8.86
C MET A 341 6.56 20.98 9.57
N GLU A 342 7.11 20.21 10.49
CA GLU A 342 8.31 20.52 11.25
C GLU A 342 9.55 20.67 10.34
N GLU A 343 9.67 19.81 9.32
CA GLU A 343 10.70 19.91 8.29
C GLU A 343 10.47 21.05 7.27
N GLY A 344 9.32 21.72 7.34
CA GLY A 344 8.95 22.80 6.42
C GLY A 344 8.53 22.35 5.03
N LEU A 345 8.28 21.04 4.81
CA LEU A 345 7.87 20.51 3.51
C LEU A 345 6.51 21.05 3.09
N LEU A 346 5.57 21.22 4.03
CA LEU A 346 4.25 21.79 3.74
C LEU A 346 4.36 23.21 3.17
N LYS A 347 5.29 24.01 3.70
CA LYS A 347 5.53 25.36 3.17
C LYS A 347 6.00 25.29 1.72
N ILE A 348 6.93 24.38 1.40
CA ILE A 348 7.42 24.17 0.03
C ILE A 348 6.25 23.83 -0.91
N PHE A 349 5.38 22.89 -0.53
CA PHE A 349 4.24 22.49 -1.33
C PHE A 349 3.27 23.65 -1.57
N ILE A 350 2.91 24.40 -0.54
CA ILE A 350 2.02 25.55 -0.63
C ILE A 350 2.62 26.67 -1.47
N GLU A 351 3.90 26.99 -1.27
CA GLU A 351 4.62 27.98 -2.08
C GLU A 351 4.73 27.56 -3.55
N ALA A 352 4.85 26.27 -3.83
CA ALA A 352 4.80 25.74 -5.20
C ALA A 352 3.40 25.83 -5.83
N GLY A 353 2.35 26.03 -5.05
CA GLY A 353 0.96 26.10 -5.52
C GLY A 353 0.23 24.75 -5.47
N ALA A 354 0.72 23.80 -4.68
CA ALA A 354 0.04 22.55 -4.39
C ALA A 354 -0.96 22.71 -3.23
N VAL A 355 -1.97 21.85 -3.18
CA VAL A 355 -2.87 21.68 -2.04
C VAL A 355 -2.36 20.55 -1.19
N VAL A 356 -2.19 20.78 0.11
CA VAL A 356 -1.88 19.72 1.08
C VAL A 356 -3.17 19.31 1.78
N SER A 357 -3.50 18.03 1.71
CA SER A 357 -4.70 17.46 2.31
C SER A 357 -4.42 16.89 3.69
N THR A 358 -5.49 16.68 4.46
CA THR A 358 -5.47 15.76 5.60
C THR A 358 -5.17 14.33 5.12
N PRO A 359 -4.62 13.44 5.99
CA PRO A 359 -4.47 12.03 5.66
C PRO A 359 -5.81 11.40 5.27
N THR A 360 -5.88 10.87 4.05
CA THR A 360 -7.08 10.16 3.56
C THR A 360 -6.72 9.33 2.33
N CYS A 361 -7.41 8.23 2.10
CA CYS A 361 -7.31 7.45 0.88
C CYS A 361 -7.85 8.24 -0.34
N GLY A 362 -8.72 9.20 -0.12
CA GLY A 362 -9.12 10.31 -1.01
C GLY A 362 -9.35 9.96 -2.46
N PRO A 363 -8.56 10.56 -3.36
CA PRO A 363 -8.75 10.40 -4.80
C PRO A 363 -8.40 9.01 -5.32
N CYS A 364 -7.66 8.18 -4.57
CA CYS A 364 -7.22 6.85 -5.01
C CYS A 364 -8.36 5.96 -5.56
N LEU A 365 -9.57 6.11 -5.01
CA LEU A 365 -10.75 5.36 -5.42
C LEU A 365 -11.87 6.24 -6.02
N GLY A 366 -11.60 7.54 -6.23
CA GLY A 366 -12.64 8.48 -6.67
C GLY A 366 -13.72 8.73 -5.62
N GLY A 367 -13.41 8.45 -4.35
CA GLY A 367 -14.38 8.42 -3.26
C GLY A 367 -14.51 9.72 -2.47
N TYR A 368 -13.51 10.60 -2.51
CA TYR A 368 -13.52 11.79 -1.64
C TYR A 368 -13.18 13.07 -2.41
N MET A 369 -11.91 13.41 -2.64
CA MET A 369 -11.48 14.65 -3.30
C MET A 369 -10.63 14.36 -4.52
N GLY A 370 -10.28 15.40 -5.31
CA GLY A 370 -9.41 15.25 -6.49
C GLY A 370 -10.04 14.40 -7.60
N ILE A 371 -11.38 14.38 -7.67
CA ILE A 371 -12.12 13.60 -8.65
C ILE A 371 -11.93 14.21 -10.04
N LEU A 372 -11.67 13.35 -11.03
CA LEU A 372 -11.43 13.74 -12.41
C LEU A 372 -12.73 13.85 -13.21
N ALA A 373 -12.83 14.89 -14.03
CA ALA A 373 -13.88 15.07 -15.02
C ALA A 373 -13.61 14.24 -16.30
N GLU A 374 -14.56 14.29 -17.25
CA GLU A 374 -14.41 13.64 -18.56
C GLU A 374 -13.17 14.13 -19.32
N GLY A 375 -12.31 13.20 -19.73
CA GLY A 375 -11.12 13.48 -20.52
C GLY A 375 -9.94 14.05 -19.75
N GLU A 376 -10.06 14.30 -18.44
CA GLU A 376 -8.93 14.75 -17.63
C GLU A 376 -7.90 13.64 -17.40
N ARG A 377 -6.64 14.05 -17.33
CA ARG A 377 -5.47 13.20 -17.14
C ARG A 377 -4.79 13.49 -15.81
N CYS A 378 -4.57 12.45 -15.03
CA CYS A 378 -3.88 12.55 -13.75
C CYS A 378 -2.64 11.67 -13.71
N ILE A 379 -1.47 12.25 -13.36
CA ILE A 379 -0.34 11.44 -12.89
C ILE A 379 -0.46 11.25 -11.38
N SER A 380 -0.25 10.03 -10.91
CA SER A 380 -0.52 9.70 -9.51
C SER A 380 0.44 8.69 -8.93
N THR A 381 0.77 8.85 -7.67
CA THR A 381 1.53 7.86 -6.90
C THR A 381 0.65 6.79 -6.24
N THR A 382 -0.67 6.81 -6.51
CA THR A 382 -1.60 5.76 -6.08
C THR A 382 -1.30 4.41 -6.73
N ASN A 383 -2.05 3.38 -6.38
CA ASN A 383 -1.73 1.99 -6.77
C ASN A 383 -2.52 1.47 -7.97
N ARG A 384 -3.63 2.11 -8.37
CA ARG A 384 -4.54 1.63 -9.43
C ARG A 384 -4.90 2.71 -10.41
N ASN A 385 -5.03 2.32 -11.69
CA ASN A 385 -5.40 3.20 -12.80
C ASN A 385 -6.49 2.61 -13.71
N PHE A 386 -7.37 1.77 -13.16
CA PHE A 386 -8.49 1.18 -13.89
C PHE A 386 -9.46 2.25 -14.42
N VAL A 387 -10.28 1.86 -15.38
CA VAL A 387 -11.33 2.73 -15.94
C VAL A 387 -12.21 3.32 -14.82
N GLY A 388 -12.33 4.64 -14.77
CA GLY A 388 -13.13 5.35 -13.78
C GLY A 388 -12.56 5.36 -12.34
N ARG A 389 -11.33 4.91 -12.14
CA ARG A 389 -10.75 4.75 -10.79
C ARG A 389 -10.73 6.03 -9.96
N MET A 390 -10.44 7.18 -10.59
CA MET A 390 -10.35 8.48 -9.90
C MET A 390 -11.48 9.45 -10.29
N GLY A 391 -12.57 8.96 -10.87
CA GLY A 391 -13.70 9.80 -11.27
C GLY A 391 -14.40 9.34 -12.53
N HIS A 392 -14.47 10.23 -13.55
CA HIS A 392 -15.19 9.93 -14.78
C HIS A 392 -14.58 8.74 -15.53
N VAL A 393 -15.43 7.89 -16.14
CA VAL A 393 -14.99 6.65 -16.86
C VAL A 393 -14.09 6.93 -18.07
N LYS A 394 -14.11 8.15 -18.62
CA LYS A 394 -13.23 8.59 -19.70
C LYS A 394 -12.02 9.39 -19.21
N SER A 395 -11.81 9.49 -17.89
CA SER A 395 -10.56 10.04 -17.36
C SER A 395 -9.44 9.03 -17.42
N GLU A 396 -8.21 9.52 -17.43
CA GLU A 396 -7.02 8.71 -17.56
C GLU A 396 -6.10 8.91 -16.35
N VAL A 397 -5.69 7.83 -15.71
CA VAL A 397 -4.75 7.85 -14.59
C VAL A 397 -3.45 7.15 -14.98
N TYR A 398 -2.34 7.84 -14.77
CA TYR A 398 -0.97 7.37 -15.00
C TYR A 398 -0.30 7.15 -13.66
N LEU A 399 0.22 5.93 -13.40
CA LEU A 399 0.89 5.63 -12.13
C LEU A 399 2.39 5.89 -12.28
N ALA A 400 2.97 6.60 -11.32
CA ALA A 400 4.39 6.91 -11.32
C ALA A 400 4.92 7.12 -9.89
N SER A 401 6.25 7.23 -9.76
CA SER A 401 6.92 7.58 -8.51
C SER A 401 6.68 9.03 -8.09
N PRO A 402 6.89 9.38 -6.81
CA PRO A 402 6.79 10.75 -6.32
C PRO A 402 7.65 11.73 -7.11
N ALA A 403 8.85 11.29 -7.55
CA ALA A 403 9.76 12.10 -8.35
C ALA A 403 9.16 12.49 -9.70
N VAL A 404 8.61 11.51 -10.42
CA VAL A 404 7.97 11.75 -11.73
C VAL A 404 6.69 12.58 -11.56
N ALA A 405 5.88 12.28 -10.54
CA ALA A 405 4.64 13.02 -10.28
C ALA A 405 4.90 14.50 -9.95
N ALA A 406 5.93 14.78 -9.12
CA ALA A 406 6.31 16.15 -8.77
C ALA A 406 6.91 16.92 -9.96
N ALA A 407 7.79 16.29 -10.75
CA ALA A 407 8.34 16.91 -11.96
C ALA A 407 7.25 17.22 -12.98
N SER A 408 6.32 16.30 -13.17
CA SER A 408 5.17 16.47 -14.06
C SER A 408 4.23 17.59 -13.62
N ALA A 409 4.05 17.78 -12.32
CA ALA A 409 3.25 18.91 -11.80
C ALA A 409 3.87 20.26 -12.20
N VAL A 410 5.20 20.37 -12.25
CA VAL A 410 5.92 21.60 -12.64
C VAL A 410 5.84 21.83 -14.14
N THR A 411 6.03 20.80 -14.95
CA THR A 411 6.07 20.93 -16.42
C THR A 411 4.70 20.94 -17.07
N GLY A 412 3.70 20.31 -16.43
CA GLY A 412 2.34 20.12 -16.97
C GLY A 412 2.21 18.92 -17.92
N LYS A 413 3.25 18.09 -18.01
CA LYS A 413 3.28 16.85 -18.79
C LYS A 413 4.08 15.79 -18.03
N ILE A 414 3.98 14.52 -18.42
CA ILE A 414 4.82 13.48 -17.83
C ILE A 414 6.29 13.83 -18.08
N SER A 415 7.06 14.01 -17.02
CA SER A 415 8.44 14.49 -17.06
C SER A 415 9.30 13.89 -15.96
N LEU A 416 10.60 13.88 -16.22
CA LEU A 416 11.64 13.48 -15.27
C LEU A 416 12.19 14.69 -14.50
N PRO A 417 12.72 14.52 -13.26
CA PRO A 417 13.42 15.59 -12.55
C PRO A 417 14.61 16.18 -13.32
N GLN A 418 15.29 15.38 -14.11
CA GLN A 418 16.40 15.81 -14.97
C GLN A 418 15.99 16.89 -15.98
N GLU A 419 14.75 16.90 -16.45
CA GLU A 419 14.23 17.96 -17.33
C GLU A 419 14.12 19.32 -16.61
N LEU A 420 14.13 19.32 -15.28
CA LEU A 420 14.15 20.49 -14.41
C LEU A 420 15.57 20.91 -13.97
N GLY A 421 16.60 20.21 -14.46
CA GLY A 421 17.99 20.44 -14.09
C GLY A 421 18.41 19.85 -12.75
N LEU A 422 17.75 18.78 -12.29
CA LEU A 422 18.00 18.08 -11.00
C LEU A 422 18.79 16.78 -11.15
#